data_84b6752dfdd4dc293fbc1d942686ae31
#
_entry.id   84b6752dfdd4dc293fbc1d942686ae31
#
_cell.length_a   1.000
_cell.length_b   1.000
_cell.length_c   1.000
_cell.angle_alpha   90.00
_cell.angle_beta   90.00
_cell.angle_gamma   90.00
#
_symmetry.space_group_name_H-M   'P 1'
#
loop_
_entity.id
_entity.type
_entity.pdbx_description
1 polymer ?
#
loop_
_entity_poly.entity_id
_entity_poly.type
_entity_poly.pdbx_seq_one_letter_code
_entity_poly.pdbx_strand_id
1 'polypeptide(L)'
;TLQIDDRLIEDKISPKTKAIMIVHLYGKLAWTPKIAEICKKHHLLLFEDNAQGFGCSTTLSDDSQNTSEPLSKRRYTGNLSDAAAHSFYPSKNLGALGDAGAVTTNNKDLAEAIMALHEYGKIEDGIFRYQGVNSRMDEIQAAVLNVKLQYPENEQKARHRQIQLYLEHLDDDIKDRCIAAKLISPAHENVFHVFPFLTRKRDQLKAFLAENGVGTKIHYFRPPY
;
A
#
# COMPACT_ATOMS: atom_id res chain seq x y z
N THR A 1 -3.01 14.27 -4.79
CA THR A 1 -2.07 13.21 -4.32
C THR A 1 -2.60 11.81 -4.58
N LEU A 2 -3.91 11.63 -4.87
CA LEU A 2 -4.63 10.34 -4.93
C LEU A 2 -4.63 9.57 -3.59
N GLN A 3 -4.22 10.19 -2.51
CA GLN A 3 -4.32 9.67 -1.16
C GLN A 3 -5.46 10.36 -0.41
N ILE A 4 -5.83 9.82 0.75
CA ILE A 4 -6.80 10.45 1.64
C ILE A 4 -6.35 11.87 2.01
N ASP A 5 -7.26 12.83 2.01
CA ASP A 5 -6.99 14.19 2.48
C ASP A 5 -7.21 14.25 4.00
N ASP A 6 -6.12 14.27 4.75
CA ASP A 6 -6.16 14.27 6.22
C ASP A 6 -6.81 15.52 6.83
N ARG A 7 -6.93 16.61 6.06
CA ARG A 7 -7.61 17.84 6.48
C ARG A 7 -9.12 17.69 6.58
N LEU A 8 -9.68 16.71 5.86
CA LEU A 8 -11.13 16.48 5.77
C LEU A 8 -11.61 15.33 6.65
N ILE A 9 -10.71 14.63 7.35
CA ILE A 9 -11.05 13.43 8.12
C ILE A 9 -11.94 13.78 9.31
N GLU A 10 -11.55 14.79 10.11
CA GLU A 10 -12.26 15.12 11.34
C GLU A 10 -13.73 15.49 11.09
N ASP A 11 -14.03 16.18 9.99
CA ASP A 11 -15.39 16.55 9.60
C ASP A 11 -16.30 15.35 9.28
N LYS A 12 -15.71 14.17 9.08
CA LYS A 12 -16.42 12.93 8.76
C LYS A 12 -16.57 12.00 9.97
N ILE A 13 -15.94 12.32 11.08
CA ILE A 13 -16.06 11.53 12.31
C ILE A 13 -17.44 11.72 12.94
N SER A 14 -18.05 10.63 13.33
CA SER A 14 -19.34 10.61 14.02
C SER A 14 -19.28 9.65 15.24
N PRO A 15 -20.28 9.65 16.12
CA PRO A 15 -20.34 8.68 17.24
C PRO A 15 -20.33 7.21 16.79
N LYS A 16 -20.61 6.93 15.52
CA LYS A 16 -20.55 5.59 14.94
C LYS A 16 -19.18 5.21 14.39
N THR A 17 -18.28 6.18 14.21
CA THR A 17 -16.94 5.93 13.69
C THR A 17 -16.12 5.16 14.72
N LYS A 18 -15.52 4.05 14.32
CA LYS A 18 -14.71 3.16 15.18
C LYS A 18 -13.27 3.07 14.73
N ALA A 19 -13.03 3.28 13.45
CA ALA A 19 -11.71 3.16 12.85
C ALA A 19 -11.57 4.03 11.61
N ILE A 20 -10.33 4.32 11.26
CA ILE A 20 -9.93 4.88 9.97
C ILE A 20 -9.13 3.81 9.23
N MET A 21 -9.46 3.56 7.97
CA MET A 21 -8.65 2.72 7.09
C MET A 21 -8.02 3.61 6.03
N ILE A 22 -6.70 3.58 5.95
CA ILE A 22 -5.93 4.26 4.90
C ILE A 22 -5.45 3.25 3.87
N VAL A 23 -5.41 3.66 2.61
CA VAL A 23 -4.94 2.82 1.51
C VAL A 23 -3.68 3.45 0.93
N HIS A 24 -2.59 2.70 0.86
CA HIS A 24 -1.34 3.13 0.20
C HIS A 24 -1.46 2.98 -1.32
N LEU A 25 -2.41 3.71 -1.89
CA LEU A 25 -2.85 3.55 -3.26
C LEU A 25 -1.71 3.81 -4.25
N TYR A 26 -1.60 2.94 -5.25
CA TYR A 26 -0.55 2.95 -6.30
C TYR A 26 0.89 2.80 -5.77
N GLY A 27 1.03 2.48 -4.49
CA GLY A 27 2.35 2.35 -3.86
C GLY A 27 2.88 3.64 -3.25
N LYS A 28 2.03 4.66 -3.05
CA LYS A 28 2.36 5.91 -2.35
C LYS A 28 1.90 5.85 -0.91
N LEU A 29 2.77 6.28 0.00
CA LEU A 29 2.45 6.39 1.42
C LEU A 29 1.23 7.31 1.63
N ALA A 30 0.22 6.78 2.34
CA ALA A 30 -0.98 7.53 2.73
C ALA A 30 -0.95 7.99 4.19
N TRP A 31 -0.12 7.36 5.02
CA TRP A 31 0.01 7.70 6.43
C TRP A 31 0.62 9.09 6.61
N THR A 32 0.07 9.85 7.55
CA THR A 32 0.64 11.12 8.01
C THR A 32 0.61 11.19 9.54
N PRO A 33 1.50 11.97 10.20
CA PRO A 33 1.42 12.22 11.64
C PRO A 33 0.04 12.73 12.06
N LYS A 34 -0.58 13.57 11.24
CA LYS A 34 -1.92 14.14 11.50
C LYS A 34 -2.99 13.07 11.59
N ILE A 35 -2.95 12.04 10.73
CA ILE A 35 -3.91 10.92 10.80
C ILE A 35 -3.75 10.19 12.14
N ALA A 36 -2.52 9.92 12.56
CA ALA A 36 -2.26 9.28 13.83
C ALA A 36 -2.75 10.13 15.03
N GLU A 37 -2.55 11.45 14.98
CA GLU A 37 -3.07 12.40 15.98
C GLU A 37 -4.60 12.40 16.02
N ILE A 38 -5.27 12.42 14.87
CA ILE A 38 -6.73 12.34 14.78
C ILE A 38 -7.24 11.04 15.42
N CYS A 39 -6.64 9.89 15.08
CA CYS A 39 -7.02 8.60 15.66
C CYS A 39 -6.87 8.62 17.19
N LYS A 40 -5.75 9.12 17.69
CA LYS A 40 -5.49 9.25 19.14
C LYS A 40 -6.52 10.17 19.82
N LYS A 41 -6.77 11.35 19.24
CA LYS A 41 -7.73 12.35 19.76
C LYS A 41 -9.14 11.82 19.89
N HIS A 42 -9.59 11.05 18.90
CA HIS A 42 -10.96 10.53 18.82
C HIS A 42 -11.10 9.07 19.27
N HIS A 43 -10.04 8.48 19.85
CA HIS A 43 -10.00 7.08 20.29
C HIS A 43 -10.42 6.08 19.18
N LEU A 44 -9.95 6.32 17.97
CA LEU A 44 -10.20 5.48 16.79
C LEU A 44 -9.03 4.53 16.53
N LEU A 45 -9.35 3.35 16.03
CA LEU A 45 -8.34 2.45 15.49
C LEU A 45 -7.88 2.94 14.11
N LEU A 46 -6.62 2.69 13.79
CA LEU A 46 -6.05 2.95 12.47
C LEU A 46 -5.69 1.63 11.80
N PHE A 47 -6.14 1.44 10.57
CA PHE A 47 -5.80 0.28 9.75
C PHE A 47 -5.13 0.70 8.44
N GLU A 48 -4.15 -0.08 7.99
CA GLU A 48 -3.51 0.07 6.69
C GLU A 48 -4.02 -0.99 5.71
N ASP A 49 -4.56 -0.58 4.57
CA ASP A 49 -4.56 -1.40 3.36
C ASP A 49 -3.20 -1.21 2.68
N ASN A 50 -2.31 -2.16 2.92
CA ASN A 50 -0.95 -2.17 2.39
C ASN A 50 -0.81 -3.07 1.15
N ALA A 51 -1.92 -3.38 0.47
CA ALA A 51 -1.89 -4.24 -0.70
C ALA A 51 -1.06 -3.70 -1.87
N GLN A 52 -0.77 -2.41 -1.90
CA GLN A 52 0.05 -1.76 -2.94
C GLN A 52 1.28 -1.03 -2.37
N GLY A 53 1.41 -0.92 -1.05
CA GLY A 53 2.42 -0.10 -0.38
C GLY A 53 3.62 -0.86 0.19
N PHE A 54 3.75 -2.16 -0.08
CA PHE A 54 4.84 -2.95 0.50
C PHE A 54 6.21 -2.35 0.17
N GLY A 55 6.97 -2.01 1.21
CA GLY A 55 8.28 -1.37 1.10
C GLY A 55 8.28 0.17 1.16
N CYS A 56 7.11 0.83 1.18
CA CYS A 56 7.02 2.25 1.53
C CYS A 56 7.48 2.48 2.96
N SER A 57 8.10 3.63 3.21
CA SER A 57 8.53 4.00 4.55
C SER A 57 8.42 5.49 4.78
N THR A 58 8.44 5.89 6.05
CA THR A 58 8.53 7.29 6.46
C THR A 58 9.58 7.45 7.55
N THR A 59 10.08 8.67 7.72
CA THR A 59 10.91 9.06 8.85
C THR A 59 10.04 9.78 9.86
N LEU A 60 10.22 9.49 11.15
CA LEU A 60 9.42 10.11 12.23
C LEU A 60 10.07 11.40 12.79
N SER A 61 11.16 11.86 12.20
CA SER A 61 11.79 13.13 12.58
C SER A 61 11.12 14.30 11.86
N ASP A 62 11.05 15.47 12.51
CA ASP A 62 10.58 16.73 11.91
C ASP A 62 11.44 17.18 10.70
N ASP A 63 12.58 16.53 10.46
CA ASP A 63 13.51 16.75 9.35
C ASP A 63 13.08 15.96 8.10
N SER A 64 11.90 16.25 7.58
CA SER A 64 11.34 15.63 6.38
C SER A 64 12.13 15.92 5.08
N GLN A 65 13.20 16.69 5.16
CA GLN A 65 14.03 17.05 3.99
C GLN A 65 15.32 16.23 3.85
N ASN A 66 15.69 15.41 4.83
CA ASN A 66 16.94 14.65 4.77
C ASN A 66 16.71 13.23 4.22
N THR A 67 16.86 13.07 2.91
CA THR A 67 16.76 11.77 2.22
C THR A 67 17.89 10.79 2.57
N SER A 68 18.89 11.21 3.34
CA SER A 68 20.06 10.42 3.76
C SER A 68 19.91 9.76 5.15
N GLU A 69 18.72 9.81 5.76
CA GLU A 69 18.47 9.17 7.05
C GLU A 69 18.75 7.65 6.99
N PRO A 70 19.46 7.10 7.97
CA PRO A 70 19.74 5.68 8.00
C PRO A 70 18.46 4.84 8.09
N LEU A 71 18.46 3.67 7.46
CA LEU A 71 17.32 2.72 7.43
C LEU A 71 16.77 2.40 8.83
N SER A 72 17.61 2.45 9.86
CA SER A 72 17.23 2.21 11.27
C SER A 72 16.25 3.23 11.84
N LYS A 73 16.11 4.39 11.22
CA LYS A 73 15.15 5.44 11.65
C LYS A 73 13.85 5.42 10.85
N ARG A 74 13.77 4.59 9.82
CA ARG A 74 12.57 4.48 8.99
C ARG A 74 11.54 3.54 9.60
N ARG A 75 10.29 3.92 9.51
CA ARG A 75 9.15 3.05 9.78
C ARG A 75 8.48 2.68 8.47
N TYR A 76 8.28 1.40 8.26
CA TYR A 76 7.67 0.88 7.04
C TYR A 76 6.16 0.78 7.17
N THR A 77 5.46 0.91 6.04
CA THR A 77 4.05 0.55 5.92
C THR A 77 3.84 -0.89 6.40
N GLY A 78 2.71 -1.12 7.05
CA GLY A 78 2.48 -2.38 7.76
C GLY A 78 2.86 -2.33 9.24
N ASN A 79 3.50 -1.22 9.70
CA ASN A 79 3.87 -0.99 11.10
C ASN A 79 3.61 0.47 11.51
N LEU A 80 2.67 1.15 10.84
CA LEU A 80 2.31 2.54 11.11
C LEU A 80 0.94 2.68 11.78
N SER A 81 0.25 1.55 12.02
CA SER A 81 -1.12 1.48 12.48
C SER A 81 -1.33 0.32 13.46
N ASP A 82 -2.57 0.13 13.93
CA ASP A 82 -2.95 -0.99 14.81
C ASP A 82 -2.84 -2.34 14.10
N ALA A 83 -3.21 -2.38 12.80
CA ALA A 83 -2.97 -3.54 11.95
C ALA A 83 -2.92 -3.13 10.47
N ALA A 84 -2.24 -3.95 9.67
CA ALA A 84 -2.16 -3.78 8.23
C ALA A 84 -2.42 -5.07 7.48
N ALA A 85 -3.20 -4.97 6.39
CA ALA A 85 -3.43 -6.08 5.47
C ALA A 85 -2.51 -5.95 4.24
N HIS A 86 -1.83 -7.04 3.90
CA HIS A 86 -0.91 -7.13 2.78
C HIS A 86 -1.45 -8.08 1.72
N SER A 87 -1.23 -7.74 0.46
CA SER A 87 -1.46 -8.63 -0.67
C SER A 87 -0.14 -9.00 -1.31
N PHE A 88 0.05 -10.29 -1.53
CA PHE A 88 1.19 -10.83 -2.27
C PHE A 88 0.74 -11.49 -3.59
N TYR A 89 -0.37 -11.01 -4.16
CA TYR A 89 -0.79 -11.42 -5.50
C TYR A 89 0.37 -11.23 -6.50
N PRO A 90 0.54 -12.08 -7.52
CA PRO A 90 1.73 -12.11 -8.39
C PRO A 90 2.18 -10.77 -8.98
N SER A 91 1.24 -9.84 -9.22
CA SER A 91 1.56 -8.51 -9.78
C SER A 91 1.99 -7.47 -8.73
N LYS A 92 1.98 -7.81 -7.44
CA LYS A 92 2.38 -6.90 -6.36
C LYS A 92 3.89 -6.69 -6.31
N ASN A 93 4.33 -5.63 -5.64
CA ASN A 93 5.75 -5.31 -5.46
C ASN A 93 6.53 -6.47 -4.82
N LEU A 94 5.91 -7.15 -3.84
CA LEU A 94 6.31 -8.46 -3.39
C LEU A 94 5.20 -9.44 -3.77
N GLY A 95 5.39 -10.19 -4.86
CA GLY A 95 4.39 -11.11 -5.41
C GLY A 95 4.81 -12.57 -5.26
N ALA A 96 3.87 -13.41 -4.81
CA ALA A 96 3.97 -14.87 -4.86
C ALA A 96 3.71 -15.39 -6.29
N LEU A 97 3.56 -16.70 -6.48
CA LEU A 97 3.18 -17.33 -7.76
C LEU A 97 1.66 -17.45 -7.91
N GLY A 98 0.89 -17.22 -6.86
CA GLY A 98 -0.57 -17.27 -6.80
C GLY A 98 -1.10 -16.33 -5.72
N ASP A 99 -2.36 -16.53 -5.31
CA ASP A 99 -2.95 -15.74 -4.25
C ASP A 99 -2.22 -15.96 -2.91
N ALA A 100 -1.85 -14.87 -2.28
CA ALA A 100 -1.20 -14.86 -0.97
C ALA A 100 -1.40 -13.49 -0.31
N GLY A 101 -1.37 -13.47 1.02
CA GLY A 101 -1.49 -12.26 1.81
C GLY A 101 -1.08 -12.50 3.25
N ALA A 102 -0.96 -11.42 4.00
CA ALA A 102 -0.65 -11.47 5.43
C ALA A 102 -1.32 -10.30 6.15
N VAL A 103 -1.43 -10.41 7.45
CA VAL A 103 -1.75 -9.30 8.34
C VAL A 103 -0.58 -9.08 9.29
N THR A 104 -0.20 -7.83 9.50
CA THR A 104 0.79 -7.44 10.51
C THR A 104 0.13 -6.61 11.60
N THR A 105 0.49 -6.86 12.86
CA THR A 105 0.04 -6.10 14.03
C THR A 105 1.02 -6.26 15.19
N ASN A 106 1.10 -5.24 16.03
CA ASN A 106 1.82 -5.29 17.32
C ASN A 106 0.88 -5.60 18.50
N ASN A 107 -0.42 -5.76 18.24
CA ASN A 107 -1.41 -6.12 19.24
C ASN A 107 -1.54 -7.66 19.31
N LYS A 108 -1.13 -8.24 20.45
CA LYS A 108 -1.13 -9.69 20.66
C LYS A 108 -2.53 -10.30 20.59
N ASP A 109 -3.51 -9.67 21.22
CA ASP A 109 -4.89 -10.18 21.23
C ASP A 109 -5.50 -10.19 19.84
N LEU A 110 -5.20 -9.14 19.04
CA LEU A 110 -5.61 -9.08 17.64
C LEU A 110 -4.91 -10.15 16.80
N ALA A 111 -3.61 -10.38 17.02
CA ALA A 111 -2.87 -11.43 16.33
C ALA A 111 -3.46 -12.82 16.62
N GLU A 112 -3.76 -13.13 17.87
CA GLU A 112 -4.39 -14.38 18.28
C GLU A 112 -5.78 -14.55 17.66
N ALA A 113 -6.60 -13.49 17.64
CA ALA A 113 -7.91 -13.52 16.99
C ALA A 113 -7.81 -13.76 15.47
N ILE A 114 -6.86 -13.11 14.78
CA ILE A 114 -6.63 -13.30 13.35
C ILE A 114 -6.14 -14.71 13.07
N MET A 115 -5.21 -15.23 13.88
CA MET A 115 -4.73 -16.61 13.79
C MET A 115 -5.87 -17.63 13.95
N ALA A 116 -6.81 -17.38 14.84
CA ALA A 116 -7.99 -18.23 14.97
C ALA A 116 -8.94 -18.10 13.76
N LEU A 117 -9.23 -16.86 13.34
CA LEU A 117 -10.19 -16.58 12.26
C LEU A 117 -9.76 -17.19 10.91
N HIS A 118 -8.46 -17.15 10.57
CA HIS A 118 -7.98 -17.72 9.30
C HIS A 118 -7.98 -19.26 9.30
N GLU A 119 -8.07 -19.89 10.47
CA GLU A 119 -8.10 -21.34 10.67
C GLU A 119 -9.47 -21.76 11.27
N TYR A 120 -10.56 -21.47 10.55
CA TYR A 120 -11.94 -21.82 10.91
C TYR A 120 -12.46 -21.25 12.24
N GLY A 121 -11.77 -20.32 12.88
CA GLY A 121 -12.11 -19.81 14.21
C GLY A 121 -11.58 -20.64 15.38
N LYS A 122 -10.66 -21.58 15.10
CA LYS A 122 -10.09 -22.52 16.04
C LYS A 122 -9.05 -21.86 16.94
N ILE A 123 -9.14 -22.02 18.25
CA ILE A 123 -8.15 -21.55 19.23
C ILE A 123 -7.25 -22.69 19.76
N GLU A 124 -7.81 -23.90 19.86
CA GLU A 124 -7.12 -25.13 20.22
C GLU A 124 -7.88 -26.33 19.65
N ASP A 125 -7.31 -27.54 19.75
CA ASP A 125 -7.91 -28.73 19.16
C ASP A 125 -9.34 -28.99 19.67
N GLY A 126 -10.29 -28.94 18.74
CA GLY A 126 -11.71 -29.13 19.00
C GLY A 126 -12.44 -27.91 19.56
N ILE A 127 -11.78 -26.77 19.82
CA ILE A 127 -12.40 -25.57 20.37
C ILE A 127 -12.43 -24.45 19.34
N PHE A 128 -13.64 -24.07 18.91
CA PHE A 128 -13.90 -22.98 17.96
C PHE A 128 -14.53 -21.80 18.70
N ARG A 129 -13.81 -20.70 18.79
CA ARG A 129 -14.25 -19.48 19.49
C ARG A 129 -14.90 -18.47 18.56
N TYR A 130 -14.52 -18.46 17.29
CA TYR A 130 -14.96 -17.49 16.30
C TYR A 130 -15.62 -18.19 15.11
N GLN A 131 -16.45 -17.46 14.39
CA GLN A 131 -16.90 -17.87 13.05
C GLN A 131 -15.78 -17.50 12.06
N GLY A 132 -14.87 -18.44 11.84
CA GLY A 132 -13.70 -18.24 10.97
C GLY A 132 -13.89 -18.87 9.60
N VAL A 133 -12.86 -18.70 8.77
CA VAL A 133 -12.80 -19.23 7.41
C VAL A 133 -11.49 -20.02 7.20
N ASN A 134 -11.40 -20.76 6.13
CA ASN A 134 -10.11 -21.24 5.65
C ASN A 134 -9.45 -20.15 4.80
N SER A 135 -8.44 -19.48 5.35
CA SER A 135 -7.70 -18.41 4.68
C SER A 135 -6.20 -18.55 4.95
N ARG A 136 -5.67 -19.72 4.61
CA ARG A 136 -4.25 -20.07 4.79
C ARG A 136 -3.48 -19.77 3.50
N MET A 137 -2.24 -19.30 3.66
CA MET A 137 -1.30 -19.22 2.55
C MET A 137 -0.72 -20.64 2.30
N ASP A 138 -0.68 -21.07 1.03
CA ASP A 138 0.00 -22.30 0.66
C ASP A 138 1.51 -22.18 0.91
N GLU A 139 2.14 -23.25 1.39
CA GLU A 139 3.55 -23.28 1.74
C GLU A 139 4.47 -22.95 0.57
N ILE A 140 4.07 -23.30 -0.65
CA ILE A 140 4.82 -22.97 -1.87
C ILE A 140 4.86 -21.43 -2.09
N GLN A 141 3.77 -20.73 -1.81
CA GLN A 141 3.74 -19.27 -1.89
C GLN A 141 4.67 -18.66 -0.84
N ALA A 142 4.61 -19.16 0.39
CA ALA A 142 5.48 -18.71 1.46
C ALA A 142 6.96 -18.94 1.14
N ALA A 143 7.31 -20.09 0.56
CA ALA A 143 8.68 -20.40 0.15
C ALA A 143 9.20 -19.43 -0.90
N VAL A 144 8.40 -19.10 -1.93
CA VAL A 144 8.74 -18.10 -2.95
C VAL A 144 8.91 -16.71 -2.34
N LEU A 145 8.02 -16.30 -1.45
CA LEU A 145 8.09 -15.01 -0.77
C LEU A 145 9.35 -14.91 0.11
N ASN A 146 9.72 -15.98 0.81
CA ASN A 146 10.95 -16.03 1.62
C ASN A 146 12.22 -15.80 0.79
N VAL A 147 12.28 -16.32 -0.43
CA VAL A 147 13.39 -16.04 -1.36
C VAL A 147 13.36 -14.58 -1.81
N LYS A 148 12.20 -14.06 -2.24
CA LYS A 148 12.06 -12.68 -2.74
C LYS A 148 12.34 -11.64 -1.66
N LEU A 149 11.98 -11.90 -0.42
CA LEU A 149 12.24 -11.02 0.73
C LEU A 149 13.74 -10.79 1.00
N GLN A 150 14.61 -11.58 0.43
CA GLN A 150 16.05 -11.34 0.52
C GLN A 150 16.55 -10.23 -0.42
N TYR A 151 15.74 -9.83 -1.42
CA TYR A 151 16.13 -8.90 -2.48
C TYR A 151 15.13 -7.74 -2.73
N PRO A 152 14.42 -7.22 -1.71
CA PRO A 152 13.34 -6.24 -1.92
C PRO A 152 13.85 -4.93 -2.52
N GLU A 153 15.09 -4.52 -2.19
CA GLU A 153 15.68 -3.28 -2.68
C GLU A 153 15.98 -3.31 -4.19
N ASN A 154 16.32 -4.46 -4.74
CA ASN A 154 16.69 -4.58 -6.14
C ASN A 154 15.48 -4.30 -7.05
N GLU A 155 14.32 -4.88 -6.73
CA GLU A 155 13.09 -4.63 -7.47
C GLU A 155 12.63 -3.16 -7.32
N GLN A 156 12.73 -2.61 -6.13
CA GLN A 156 12.37 -1.21 -5.90
C GLN A 156 13.27 -0.25 -6.69
N LYS A 157 14.58 -0.47 -6.71
CA LYS A 157 15.53 0.31 -7.51
C LYS A 157 15.23 0.22 -9.01
N ALA A 158 14.88 -0.99 -9.50
CA ALA A 158 14.49 -1.18 -10.89
C ALA A 158 13.22 -0.41 -11.27
N ARG A 159 12.19 -0.44 -10.41
CA ARG A 159 10.96 0.35 -10.59
C ARG A 159 11.23 1.84 -10.61
N HIS A 160 11.99 2.36 -9.65
CA HIS A 160 12.39 3.77 -9.61
C HIS A 160 13.14 4.20 -10.88
N ARG A 161 14.06 3.35 -11.38
CA ARG A 161 14.76 3.63 -12.64
C ARG A 161 13.81 3.71 -13.83
N GLN A 162 12.84 2.80 -13.93
CA GLN A 162 11.83 2.85 -14.99
C GLN A 162 11.00 4.15 -14.93
N ILE A 163 10.60 4.57 -13.73
CA ILE A 163 9.86 5.83 -13.55
C ILE A 163 10.71 7.02 -13.97
N GLN A 164 11.99 7.06 -13.61
CA GLN A 164 12.90 8.11 -14.05
C GLN A 164 12.99 8.17 -15.58
N LEU A 165 13.12 7.03 -16.26
CA LEU A 165 13.14 6.98 -17.73
C LEU A 165 11.84 7.54 -18.34
N TYR A 166 10.66 7.20 -17.77
CA TYR A 166 9.41 7.82 -18.23
C TYR A 166 9.45 9.33 -18.11
N LEU A 167 9.91 9.86 -16.97
CA LEU A 167 9.94 11.30 -16.72
C LEU A 167 10.97 12.04 -17.57
N GLU A 168 12.10 11.42 -17.87
CA GLU A 168 13.13 11.98 -18.76
C GLU A 168 12.61 12.15 -20.19
N HIS A 169 11.72 11.27 -20.64
CA HIS A 169 11.19 11.25 -22.01
C HIS A 169 9.81 11.92 -22.16
N LEU A 170 9.18 12.34 -21.06
CA LEU A 170 7.94 13.11 -21.13
C LEU A 170 8.23 14.59 -21.36
N ASP A 171 7.52 15.24 -22.28
CA ASP A 171 7.54 16.68 -22.43
C ASP A 171 7.14 17.39 -21.15
N ASP A 172 7.69 18.58 -20.89
CA ASP A 172 7.47 19.32 -19.64
C ASP A 172 5.99 19.65 -19.41
N ASP A 173 5.25 20.02 -20.47
CA ASP A 173 3.79 20.22 -20.41
C ASP A 173 3.03 18.99 -19.94
N ILE A 174 3.54 17.79 -20.23
CA ILE A 174 2.94 16.52 -19.82
C ILE A 174 3.36 16.19 -18.39
N LYS A 175 4.61 16.45 -18.01
CA LYS A 175 5.11 16.27 -16.64
C LYS A 175 4.28 17.05 -15.63
N ASP A 176 3.93 18.30 -15.93
CA ASP A 176 3.12 19.14 -15.07
C ASP A 176 1.70 18.61 -14.85
N ARG A 177 1.18 17.82 -15.80
CA ARG A 177 -0.13 17.18 -15.74
C ARG A 177 -0.06 15.74 -15.23
N CYS A 178 1.12 15.16 -15.16
CA CYS A 178 1.33 13.80 -14.69
C CYS A 178 1.37 13.74 -13.16
N ILE A 179 0.37 13.12 -12.56
CA ILE A 179 0.32 12.93 -11.10
C ILE A 179 1.51 12.11 -10.62
N ALA A 180 1.96 11.12 -11.40
CA ALA A 180 3.12 10.32 -11.04
C ALA A 180 4.37 11.18 -10.86
N ALA A 181 4.59 12.19 -11.70
CA ALA A 181 5.70 13.14 -11.55
C ALA A 181 5.66 13.87 -10.20
N LYS A 182 4.46 14.19 -9.71
CA LYS A 182 4.25 14.86 -8.41
C LYS A 182 4.33 13.90 -7.21
N LEU A 183 4.33 12.58 -7.44
CA LEU A 183 4.37 11.56 -6.38
C LEU A 183 5.78 11.04 -6.09
N ILE A 184 6.82 11.54 -6.77
CA ILE A 184 8.18 10.98 -6.71
C ILE A 184 8.90 11.32 -5.41
N SER A 185 8.63 12.44 -4.81
CA SER A 185 9.36 12.91 -3.64
C SER A 185 8.51 12.79 -2.37
N PRO A 186 9.10 12.34 -1.28
CA PRO A 186 10.40 11.65 -1.20
C PRO A 186 10.34 10.22 -1.75
N ALA A 187 11.45 9.75 -2.34
CA ALA A 187 11.49 8.48 -3.07
C ALA A 187 11.12 7.25 -2.23
N HIS A 188 11.42 7.23 -0.93
CA HIS A 188 11.12 6.11 -0.03
C HIS A 188 9.62 6.02 0.34
N GLU A 189 8.85 7.08 0.11
CA GLU A 189 7.39 7.10 0.32
C GLU A 189 6.60 6.59 -0.89
N ASN A 190 7.26 6.13 -1.94
CA ASN A 190 6.59 5.59 -3.11
C ASN A 190 7.35 4.39 -3.67
N VAL A 191 6.69 3.25 -3.75
CA VAL A 191 7.24 2.02 -4.34
C VAL A 191 6.75 1.77 -5.76
N PHE A 192 5.96 2.69 -6.32
CA PHE A 192 5.46 2.65 -7.68
C PHE A 192 4.86 1.28 -8.06
N HIS A 193 3.88 0.82 -7.28
CA HIS A 193 3.12 -0.36 -7.67
C HIS A 193 2.48 -0.17 -9.04
N VAL A 194 1.95 1.01 -9.29
CA VAL A 194 1.41 1.46 -10.57
C VAL A 194 1.96 2.84 -10.89
N PHE A 195 2.16 3.13 -12.18
CA PHE A 195 2.46 4.48 -12.68
C PHE A 195 1.14 5.10 -13.20
N PRO A 196 0.40 5.84 -12.35
CA PRO A 196 -0.88 6.40 -12.74
C PRO A 196 -0.70 7.65 -13.59
N PHE A 197 -1.37 7.69 -14.74
CA PHE A 197 -1.44 8.85 -15.60
C PHE A 197 -2.88 9.35 -15.68
N LEU A 198 -3.15 10.60 -15.33
CA LEU A 198 -4.48 11.19 -15.40
C LEU A 198 -4.60 12.11 -16.60
N THR A 199 -5.61 11.89 -17.41
CA THR A 199 -5.94 12.73 -18.57
C THR A 199 -7.45 12.80 -18.80
N ARG A 200 -7.92 13.93 -19.30
CA ARG A 200 -9.32 14.07 -19.73
C ARG A 200 -9.62 13.32 -21.03
N LYS A 201 -8.60 12.95 -21.78
CA LYS A 201 -8.69 12.20 -23.05
C LYS A 201 -8.29 10.74 -22.86
N ARG A 202 -8.66 10.13 -21.71
CA ARG A 202 -8.24 8.79 -21.28
C ARG A 202 -8.43 7.71 -22.35
N ASP A 203 -9.63 7.62 -22.90
CA ASP A 203 -9.97 6.54 -23.84
C ASP A 203 -9.28 6.73 -25.20
N GLN A 204 -9.11 7.98 -25.65
CA GLN A 204 -8.32 8.31 -26.84
C GLN A 204 -6.85 7.96 -26.65
N LEU A 205 -6.26 8.34 -25.51
CA LEU A 205 -4.87 7.99 -25.18
C LEU A 205 -4.68 6.47 -25.09
N LYS A 206 -5.63 5.76 -24.48
CA LYS A 206 -5.58 4.30 -24.38
C LYS A 206 -5.60 3.64 -25.75
N ALA A 207 -6.46 4.09 -26.66
CA ALA A 207 -6.52 3.58 -28.04
C ALA A 207 -5.21 3.84 -28.80
N PHE A 208 -4.73 5.09 -28.76
CA PHE A 208 -3.47 5.48 -29.39
C PHE A 208 -2.27 4.66 -28.89
N LEU A 209 -2.16 4.47 -27.57
CA LEU A 209 -1.09 3.67 -27.00
C LEU A 209 -1.17 2.20 -27.42
N ALA A 210 -2.37 1.63 -27.47
CA ALA A 210 -2.59 0.26 -27.94
C ALA A 210 -2.19 0.08 -29.41
N GLU A 211 -2.54 1.02 -30.29
CA GLU A 211 -2.12 1.04 -31.70
C GLU A 211 -0.59 1.12 -31.86
N ASN A 212 0.09 1.72 -30.89
CA ASN A 212 1.55 1.82 -30.86
C ASN A 212 2.22 0.73 -29.99
N GLY A 213 1.50 -0.37 -29.67
CA GLY A 213 2.05 -1.53 -28.95
C GLY A 213 2.23 -1.33 -27.43
N VAL A 214 1.67 -0.27 -26.84
CA VAL A 214 1.78 0.03 -25.42
C VAL A 214 0.50 -0.39 -24.70
N GLY A 215 0.59 -1.44 -23.87
CA GLY A 215 -0.52 -1.92 -23.04
C GLY A 215 -0.80 -1.00 -21.86
N THR A 216 -2.07 -0.65 -21.66
CA THR A 216 -2.52 0.16 -20.51
C THR A 216 -3.76 -0.43 -19.87
N LYS A 217 -3.93 -0.15 -18.56
CA LYS A 217 -5.14 -0.52 -17.80
C LYS A 217 -5.73 0.71 -17.12
N ILE A 218 -7.06 0.71 -16.97
CA ILE A 218 -7.75 1.74 -16.19
C ILE A 218 -7.91 1.24 -14.75
N HIS A 219 -7.29 1.94 -13.83
CA HIS A 219 -7.41 1.71 -12.40
C HIS A 219 -8.11 2.90 -11.73
N TYR A 220 -9.43 2.87 -11.46
CA TYR A 220 -10.30 1.71 -11.72
C TYR A 220 -11.44 2.16 -12.62
N PHE A 221 -11.96 1.25 -13.46
CA PHE A 221 -12.99 1.64 -14.44
C PHE A 221 -14.33 1.93 -13.78
N ARG A 222 -14.67 1.15 -12.75
CA ARG A 222 -15.88 1.33 -11.92
C ARG A 222 -15.52 1.10 -10.46
N PRO A 223 -16.22 1.78 -9.53
CA PRO A 223 -16.12 1.44 -8.12
C PRO A 223 -16.66 0.01 -7.89
N PRO A 224 -16.23 -0.67 -6.82
CA PRO A 224 -16.62 -2.06 -6.56
C PRO A 224 -18.06 -2.23 -6.05
N TYR A 225 -18.83 -1.17 -5.93
CA TYR A 225 -20.22 -1.12 -5.45
C TYR A 225 -21.14 -0.39 -6.45
#